data_2a0a4a1bd9ff6fd74448fa15d091f9fa
#
_entry.id   2a0a4a1bd9ff6fd74448fa15d091f9fa
#
_cell.length_a   1.000
_cell.length_b   1.000
_cell.length_c   1.000
_cell.angle_alpha   90.00
_cell.angle_beta   90.00
_cell.angle_gamma   90.00
#
_symmetry.space_group_name_H-M   'P 1'
#
loop_
_entity.id
_entity.type
_entity.pdbx_description
1 polymer ?
#
loop_
_entity_poly.entity_id
_entity_poly.type
_entity_poly.pdbx_seq_one_letter_code
_entity_poly.pdbx_strand_id
1 'polypeptide(L)'
;MNSIEKKYYQYIKDNNLYKKSRFKNLSYYLSDILFKNIDLKNKVVLDIGAGNGVYSFYALAKGAKKLVCIEPEFEGSRSNYISSLKKFRKFLNREDDVIISTDTFQNFESDLKFDVVLMHYSVNHIDEENCITLESSKKSQEIYHNYFQRIYHSMSQDGDLIITDTSKYNFFNFLCLKNPFVPTIEWEKHQSPYVWSKYLKKVKFSNQNIQWTAPMKLKKLHFILNNVIFLYMTTSLFRLHMKK
;
A
#
# COMPACT_ATOMS: atom_id res chain seq x y z
N MET A 1 -5.91 -20.73 -10.98
CA MET A 1 -5.11 -20.59 -9.76
C MET A 1 -4.01 -21.62 -9.74
N ASN A 2 -2.74 -21.22 -9.60
CA ASN A 2 -1.61 -22.12 -9.40
C ASN A 2 -1.59 -22.67 -7.95
N SER A 3 -0.67 -23.62 -7.65
CA SER A 3 -0.61 -24.27 -6.33
C SER A 3 -0.28 -23.28 -5.19
N ILE A 4 0.62 -22.29 -5.43
CA ILE A 4 1.01 -21.29 -4.45
C ILE A 4 -0.17 -20.33 -4.18
N GLU A 5 -0.92 -19.95 -5.21
CA GLU A 5 -2.09 -19.08 -5.05
C GLU A 5 -3.20 -19.77 -4.22
N LYS A 6 -3.40 -21.09 -4.40
CA LYS A 6 -4.32 -21.86 -3.53
C LYS A 6 -3.87 -21.86 -2.07
N LYS A 7 -2.58 -22.13 -1.81
CA LYS A 7 -2.00 -22.07 -0.45
C LYS A 7 -2.12 -20.67 0.16
N TYR A 8 -1.87 -19.62 -0.63
CA TYR A 8 -2.00 -18.23 -0.18
C TYR A 8 -3.41 -17.93 0.37
N TYR A 9 -4.46 -18.22 -0.40
CA TYR A 9 -5.84 -17.98 0.07
C TYR A 9 -6.23 -18.90 1.23
N GLN A 10 -5.75 -20.14 1.25
CA GLN A 10 -5.98 -21.07 2.35
C GLN A 10 -5.38 -20.51 3.65
N TYR A 11 -4.13 -20.08 3.63
CA TYR A 11 -3.45 -19.53 4.80
C TYR A 11 -4.19 -18.31 5.38
N ILE A 12 -4.58 -17.37 4.52
CA ILE A 12 -5.33 -16.17 4.96
C ILE A 12 -6.63 -16.57 5.65
N LYS A 13 -7.36 -17.53 5.09
CA LYS A 13 -8.61 -18.02 5.64
C LYS A 13 -8.43 -18.70 7.00
N ASP A 14 -7.48 -19.63 7.08
CA ASP A 14 -7.24 -20.44 8.30
C ASP A 14 -6.73 -19.61 9.47
N ASN A 15 -5.93 -18.60 9.19
CA ASN A 15 -5.36 -17.71 10.20
C ASN A 15 -6.18 -16.42 10.42
N ASN A 16 -7.34 -16.29 9.79
CA ASN A 16 -8.21 -15.11 9.87
C ASN A 16 -7.49 -13.77 9.61
N LEU A 17 -6.49 -13.77 8.71
CA LEU A 17 -5.68 -12.58 8.41
C LEU A 17 -6.48 -11.48 7.70
N TYR A 18 -7.66 -11.81 7.21
CA TYR A 18 -8.57 -10.89 6.54
C TYR A 18 -10.01 -11.11 7.02
N LYS A 19 -10.77 -10.03 7.23
CA LYS A 19 -12.14 -10.11 7.75
C LYS A 19 -12.99 -11.05 6.89
N LYS A 20 -13.60 -12.08 7.51
CA LYS A 20 -14.44 -13.12 6.83
C LYS A 20 -15.48 -12.50 5.89
N SER A 21 -16.15 -11.43 6.33
CA SER A 21 -17.17 -10.73 5.53
C SER A 21 -16.63 -10.08 4.24
N ARG A 22 -15.33 -9.81 4.16
CA ARG A 22 -14.67 -9.20 3.01
C ARG A 22 -13.86 -10.19 2.18
N PHE A 23 -13.59 -11.38 2.71
CA PHE A 23 -12.70 -12.38 2.10
C PHE A 23 -13.14 -12.77 0.68
N LYS A 24 -14.46 -12.92 0.44
CA LYS A 24 -15.01 -13.22 -0.90
C LYS A 24 -14.66 -12.17 -1.98
N ASN A 25 -14.31 -10.97 -1.56
CA ASN A 25 -13.94 -9.87 -2.45
C ASN A 25 -12.43 -9.63 -2.51
N LEU A 26 -11.64 -10.39 -1.74
CA LEU A 26 -10.19 -10.19 -1.64
C LEU A 26 -9.50 -10.38 -2.99
N SER A 27 -9.83 -11.45 -3.72
CA SER A 27 -9.25 -11.69 -5.04
C SER A 27 -9.48 -10.51 -5.99
N TYR A 28 -10.71 -10.03 -6.08
CA TYR A 28 -11.06 -8.87 -6.89
C TYR A 28 -10.30 -7.61 -6.45
N TYR A 29 -10.20 -7.36 -5.12
CA TYR A 29 -9.44 -6.22 -4.63
C TYR A 29 -7.97 -6.29 -5.04
N LEU A 30 -7.36 -7.46 -4.93
CA LEU A 30 -5.95 -7.66 -5.25
C LEU A 30 -5.68 -7.54 -6.75
N SER A 31 -6.48 -8.21 -7.61
CA SER A 31 -6.23 -8.25 -9.05
C SER A 31 -6.73 -7.01 -9.79
N ASP A 32 -7.92 -6.52 -9.46
CA ASP A 32 -8.62 -5.51 -10.25
C ASP A 32 -8.50 -4.09 -9.67
N ILE A 33 -8.04 -3.99 -8.41
CA ILE A 33 -7.82 -2.71 -7.76
C ILE A 33 -6.32 -2.52 -7.46
N LEU A 34 -5.77 -3.26 -6.49
CA LEU A 34 -4.42 -3.00 -5.95
C LEU A 34 -3.33 -3.19 -7.01
N PHE A 35 -3.29 -4.36 -7.65
CA PHE A 35 -2.28 -4.70 -8.67
C PHE A 35 -2.83 -4.62 -10.10
N LYS A 36 -3.88 -3.81 -10.30
CA LYS A 36 -4.45 -3.63 -11.63
C LYS A 36 -3.39 -3.16 -12.63
N ASN A 37 -3.29 -3.88 -13.77
CA ASN A 37 -2.33 -3.63 -14.84
C ASN A 37 -0.85 -3.74 -14.42
N ILE A 38 -0.55 -4.47 -13.34
CA ILE A 38 0.81 -4.76 -12.89
C ILE A 38 1.12 -6.23 -13.16
N ASP A 39 2.14 -6.50 -13.96
CA ASP A 39 2.68 -7.85 -14.09
C ASP A 39 3.65 -8.12 -12.93
N LEU A 40 3.29 -9.11 -12.11
CA LEU A 40 4.09 -9.51 -10.95
C LEU A 40 5.02 -10.69 -11.25
N LYS A 41 4.92 -11.32 -12.43
CA LYS A 41 5.71 -12.50 -12.77
C LYS A 41 7.20 -12.15 -12.88
N ASN A 42 8.04 -12.90 -12.17
CA ASN A 42 9.49 -12.72 -12.10
C ASN A 42 9.95 -11.36 -11.54
N LYS A 43 9.08 -10.61 -10.89
CA LYS A 43 9.39 -9.29 -10.32
C LYS A 43 10.00 -9.38 -8.92
N VAL A 44 10.85 -8.41 -8.59
CA VAL A 44 11.34 -8.13 -7.23
C VAL A 44 10.43 -7.05 -6.65
N VAL A 45 9.76 -7.37 -5.54
CA VAL A 45 8.73 -6.51 -4.93
C VAL A 45 9.20 -6.03 -3.57
N LEU A 46 9.08 -4.74 -3.31
CA LEU A 46 9.24 -4.12 -1.99
C LEU A 46 7.87 -3.69 -1.46
N ASP A 47 7.55 -4.11 -0.24
CA ASP A 47 6.37 -3.61 0.48
C ASP A 47 6.81 -2.83 1.72
N ILE A 48 6.51 -1.53 1.74
CA ILE A 48 6.85 -0.61 2.82
C ILE A 48 5.63 -0.50 3.74
N GLY A 49 5.72 -1.05 4.95
CA GLY A 49 4.60 -1.22 5.87
C GLY A 49 3.77 -2.47 5.52
N ALA A 50 4.43 -3.63 5.49
CA ALA A 50 3.84 -4.89 5.00
C ALA A 50 2.72 -5.46 5.89
N GLY A 51 2.62 -5.02 7.14
CA GLY A 51 1.63 -5.51 8.09
C GLY A 51 1.67 -7.04 8.24
N ASN A 52 0.52 -7.67 8.16
CA ASN A 52 0.40 -9.13 8.25
C ASN A 52 0.71 -9.88 6.94
N GLY A 53 1.15 -9.18 5.90
CA GLY A 53 1.60 -9.77 4.64
C GLY A 53 0.49 -10.12 3.63
N VAL A 54 -0.78 -9.86 3.91
CA VAL A 54 -1.88 -10.22 2.99
C VAL A 54 -1.66 -9.64 1.59
N TYR A 55 -1.18 -8.41 1.49
CA TYR A 55 -0.98 -7.76 0.20
C TYR A 55 0.35 -8.14 -0.44
N SER A 56 1.42 -8.19 0.36
CA SER A 56 2.78 -8.54 -0.09
C SER A 56 2.86 -9.96 -0.66
N PHE A 57 2.36 -10.95 0.08
CA PHE A 57 2.44 -12.36 -0.32
C PHE A 57 1.57 -12.70 -1.53
N TYR A 58 0.61 -11.85 -1.89
CA TYR A 58 -0.10 -11.99 -3.16
C TYR A 58 0.85 -11.86 -4.36
N ALA A 59 1.86 -10.99 -4.27
CA ALA A 59 2.85 -10.88 -5.33
C ALA A 59 3.58 -12.21 -5.58
N LEU A 60 3.98 -12.92 -4.52
CA LEU A 60 4.56 -14.27 -4.64
C LEU A 60 3.57 -15.27 -5.22
N ALA A 61 2.30 -15.22 -4.79
CA ALA A 61 1.25 -16.08 -5.33
C ALA A 61 1.04 -15.87 -6.85
N LYS A 62 1.35 -14.66 -7.34
CA LYS A 62 1.31 -14.28 -8.76
C LYS A 62 2.65 -14.47 -9.49
N GLY A 63 3.66 -15.06 -8.84
CA GLY A 63 4.90 -15.45 -9.46
C GLY A 63 6.03 -14.43 -9.34
N ALA A 64 5.96 -13.52 -8.38
CA ALA A 64 7.10 -12.67 -8.05
C ALA A 64 8.32 -13.53 -7.68
N LYS A 65 9.50 -13.10 -8.14
CA LYS A 65 10.77 -13.78 -7.91
C LYS A 65 11.24 -13.58 -6.48
N LYS A 66 11.09 -12.37 -5.95
CA LYS A 66 11.53 -12.00 -4.61
C LYS A 66 10.60 -10.97 -3.98
N LEU A 67 10.43 -11.06 -2.69
CA LEU A 67 9.64 -10.14 -1.88
C LEU A 67 10.50 -9.62 -0.73
N VAL A 68 10.50 -8.31 -0.54
CA VAL A 68 11.06 -7.65 0.63
C VAL A 68 9.91 -6.94 1.37
N CYS A 69 9.74 -7.29 2.65
CA CYS A 69 8.76 -6.68 3.54
C CYS A 69 9.47 -5.84 4.58
N ILE A 70 9.18 -4.54 4.62
CA ILE A 70 9.58 -3.64 5.71
C ILE A 70 8.38 -3.51 6.65
N GLU A 71 8.55 -3.93 7.90
CA GLU A 71 7.51 -3.82 8.93
C GLU A 71 8.17 -3.54 10.28
N PRO A 72 8.32 -2.27 10.68
CA PRO A 72 8.86 -1.94 11.98
C PRO A 72 7.83 -2.26 13.07
N GLU A 73 8.19 -3.13 14.03
CA GLU A 73 7.40 -3.32 15.24
C GLU A 73 7.86 -2.28 16.27
N PHE A 74 7.03 -1.27 16.53
CA PHE A 74 7.25 -0.33 17.62
C PHE A 74 6.71 -0.88 18.95
N GLU A 75 7.30 -0.49 20.08
CA GLU A 75 6.75 -0.76 21.40
C GLU A 75 5.31 -0.23 21.48
N GLY A 76 4.36 -1.13 21.82
CA GLY A 76 2.93 -0.81 21.86
C GLY A 76 2.14 -1.17 20.59
N SER A 77 2.76 -1.62 19.51
CA SER A 77 2.02 -2.18 18.38
C SER A 77 1.27 -3.44 18.85
N ARG A 78 -0.04 -3.47 18.64
CA ARG A 78 -0.90 -4.62 19.01
C ARG A 78 -0.69 -5.84 18.10
N SER A 79 0.25 -5.79 17.18
CA SER A 79 0.31 -6.70 16.06
C SER A 79 1.62 -7.47 16.07
N ASN A 80 1.53 -8.77 16.25
CA ASN A 80 2.59 -9.72 15.95
C ASN A 80 2.82 -9.84 14.42
N TYR A 81 2.98 -8.71 13.70
CA TYR A 81 3.07 -8.73 12.24
C TYR A 81 4.31 -9.47 11.76
N ILE A 82 5.46 -9.24 12.37
CA ILE A 82 6.70 -9.96 12.04
C ILE A 82 6.54 -11.47 12.23
N SER A 83 5.93 -11.90 13.34
CA SER A 83 5.62 -13.32 13.56
C SER A 83 4.67 -13.86 12.48
N SER A 84 3.65 -13.08 12.10
CA SER A 84 2.72 -13.44 11.03
C SER A 84 3.42 -13.59 9.68
N LEU A 85 4.26 -12.62 9.30
CA LEU A 85 5.07 -12.65 8.08
C LEU A 85 5.98 -13.89 8.03
N LYS A 86 6.70 -14.19 9.13
CA LYS A 86 7.57 -15.37 9.23
C LYS A 86 6.80 -16.68 9.08
N LYS A 87 5.63 -16.80 9.73
CA LYS A 87 4.76 -17.97 9.61
C LYS A 87 4.20 -18.11 8.19
N PHE A 88 3.77 -17.02 7.57
CA PHE A 88 3.23 -17.02 6.21
C PHE A 88 4.31 -17.45 5.20
N ARG A 89 5.51 -16.89 5.30
CA ARG A 89 6.67 -17.25 4.48
C ARG A 89 6.95 -18.74 4.55
N LYS A 90 7.04 -19.31 5.79
CA LYS A 90 7.27 -20.73 6.03
C LYS A 90 6.15 -21.61 5.45
N PHE A 91 4.88 -21.22 5.63
CA PHE A 91 3.75 -21.99 5.11
C PHE A 91 3.76 -22.09 3.58
N LEU A 92 4.22 -21.05 2.90
CA LEU A 92 4.35 -21.05 1.45
C LEU A 92 5.62 -21.76 0.94
N ASN A 93 6.53 -22.16 1.83
CA ASN A 93 7.87 -22.71 1.51
C ASN A 93 8.65 -21.73 0.60
N ARG A 94 8.73 -20.44 1.02
CA ARG A 94 9.37 -19.36 0.27
C ARG A 94 10.38 -18.59 1.11
N GLU A 95 11.10 -19.32 2.00
CA GLU A 95 12.07 -18.73 2.91
C GLU A 95 13.19 -18.00 2.20
N ASP A 96 13.67 -18.54 1.08
CA ASP A 96 14.77 -17.95 0.29
C ASP A 96 14.34 -16.76 -0.58
N ASP A 97 13.03 -16.64 -0.82
CA ASP A 97 12.48 -15.62 -1.71
C ASP A 97 11.93 -14.41 -0.95
N VAL A 98 11.83 -14.50 0.38
CA VAL A 98 11.23 -13.43 1.20
C VAL A 98 12.23 -12.93 2.24
N ILE A 99 12.54 -11.64 2.16
CA ILE A 99 13.28 -10.91 3.18
C ILE A 99 12.27 -10.14 4.03
N ILE A 100 12.40 -10.23 5.35
CA ILE A 100 11.58 -9.49 6.32
C ILE A 100 12.54 -8.63 7.12
N SER A 101 12.41 -7.30 6.98
CA SER A 101 13.15 -6.31 7.77
C SER A 101 12.25 -5.72 8.85
N THR A 102 12.80 -5.58 10.05
CA THR A 102 12.18 -4.87 11.18
C THR A 102 12.61 -3.41 11.26
N ASP A 103 13.46 -2.96 10.32
CA ASP A 103 13.91 -1.58 10.27
C ASP A 103 12.77 -0.66 9.86
N THR A 104 12.88 0.60 10.23
CA THR A 104 12.07 1.65 9.61
C THR A 104 12.52 1.86 8.17
N PHE A 105 11.65 2.41 7.33
CA PHE A 105 12.04 2.76 5.95
C PHE A 105 13.27 3.69 5.92
N GLN A 106 13.42 4.56 6.92
CA GLN A 106 14.55 5.49 7.04
C GLN A 106 15.90 4.77 7.22
N ASN A 107 15.89 3.62 7.89
CA ASN A 107 17.10 2.86 8.21
C ASN A 107 17.32 1.64 7.30
N PHE A 108 16.30 1.28 6.52
CA PHE A 108 16.38 0.12 5.63
C PHE A 108 17.33 0.40 4.46
N GLU A 109 18.28 -0.53 4.24
CA GLU A 109 19.20 -0.50 3.11
C GLU A 109 19.13 -1.81 2.33
N SER A 110 19.34 -1.74 1.02
CA SER A 110 19.35 -2.91 0.14
C SER A 110 20.05 -2.60 -1.18
N ASP A 111 20.85 -3.54 -1.65
CA ASP A 111 21.47 -3.50 -2.99
C ASP A 111 20.51 -3.96 -4.09
N LEU A 112 19.34 -4.48 -3.72
CA LEU A 112 18.35 -4.94 -4.68
C LEU A 112 17.72 -3.75 -5.41
N LYS A 113 17.41 -3.97 -6.70
CA LYS A 113 16.52 -3.08 -7.45
C LYS A 113 15.12 -3.68 -7.48
N PHE A 114 14.13 -2.84 -7.19
CA PHE A 114 12.74 -3.25 -7.06
C PHE A 114 11.96 -2.91 -8.32
N ASP A 115 11.32 -3.90 -8.91
CA ASP A 115 10.44 -3.72 -10.07
C ASP A 115 9.08 -3.15 -9.66
N VAL A 116 8.63 -3.47 -8.43
CA VAL A 116 7.38 -2.96 -7.87
C VAL A 116 7.62 -2.53 -6.43
N VAL A 117 7.21 -1.31 -6.11
CA VAL A 117 7.17 -0.80 -4.72
C VAL A 117 5.72 -0.58 -4.33
N LEU A 118 5.31 -1.20 -3.23
CA LEU A 118 3.98 -1.08 -2.65
C LEU A 118 4.03 -0.29 -1.35
N MET A 119 3.11 0.65 -1.21
CA MET A 119 2.83 1.38 0.03
C MET A 119 1.32 1.35 0.26
N HIS A 120 0.85 0.32 0.98
CA HIS A 120 -0.57 0.10 1.19
C HIS A 120 -1.00 0.62 2.57
N TYR A 121 -1.59 1.80 2.62
CA TYR A 121 -1.91 2.56 3.85
C TYR A 121 -0.69 2.79 4.74
N SER A 122 0.46 3.10 4.14
CA SER A 122 1.72 3.27 4.87
C SER A 122 2.51 4.51 4.50
N VAL A 123 2.18 5.18 3.40
CA VAL A 123 2.93 6.36 2.93
C VAL A 123 2.95 7.51 3.94
N ASN A 124 1.87 7.72 4.66
CA ASN A 124 1.75 8.71 5.72
C ASN A 124 2.47 8.27 7.01
N HIS A 125 2.54 6.96 7.29
CA HIS A 125 3.18 6.41 8.49
C HIS A 125 4.71 6.31 8.40
N ILE A 126 5.31 6.58 7.25
CA ILE A 126 6.78 6.73 7.17
C ILE A 126 7.24 7.86 8.11
N ASP A 127 6.48 8.97 8.15
CA ASP A 127 6.79 10.13 8.99
C ASP A 127 5.51 10.96 9.16
N GLU A 128 4.72 10.65 10.18
CA GLU A 128 3.41 11.26 10.40
C GLU A 128 3.50 12.77 10.64
N GLU A 129 4.47 13.24 11.42
CA GLU A 129 4.61 14.66 11.74
C GLU A 129 4.87 15.49 10.47
N ASN A 130 5.80 15.01 9.63
CA ASN A 130 6.11 15.67 8.39
C ASN A 130 5.02 15.45 7.31
N CYS A 131 4.22 14.38 7.41
CA CYS A 131 3.03 14.21 6.57
C CYS A 131 1.97 15.27 6.86
N ILE A 132 1.67 15.53 8.13
CA ILE A 132 0.69 16.55 8.56
C ILE A 132 1.04 17.92 7.97
N THR A 133 2.31 18.30 8.04
CA THR A 133 2.79 19.64 7.64
C THR A 133 3.33 19.70 6.20
N LEU A 134 3.17 18.64 5.41
CA LEU A 134 3.77 18.52 4.07
C LEU A 134 3.43 19.67 3.12
N GLU A 135 2.21 20.21 3.16
CA GLU A 135 1.79 21.29 2.25
C GLU A 135 2.24 22.66 2.73
N SER A 136 2.51 22.86 4.03
CA SER A 136 2.82 24.15 4.64
C SER A 136 4.29 24.34 5.02
N SER A 137 5.04 23.25 5.27
CA SER A 137 6.43 23.29 5.75
C SER A 137 7.43 22.94 4.65
N LYS A 138 8.36 23.83 4.35
CA LYS A 138 9.49 23.53 3.44
C LYS A 138 10.35 22.38 3.96
N LYS A 139 10.59 22.30 5.28
CA LYS A 139 11.34 21.22 5.91
C LYS A 139 10.68 19.87 5.63
N SER A 140 9.37 19.77 5.83
CA SER A 140 8.59 18.53 5.58
C SER A 140 8.62 18.14 4.11
N GLN A 141 8.58 19.13 3.21
CA GLN A 141 8.69 18.90 1.77
C GLN A 141 10.07 18.33 1.38
N GLU A 142 11.16 18.82 1.97
CA GLU A 142 12.51 18.30 1.75
C GLU A 142 12.67 16.88 2.29
N ILE A 143 12.12 16.60 3.48
CA ILE A 143 12.16 15.25 4.07
C ILE A 143 11.44 14.24 3.16
N TYR A 144 10.21 14.52 2.74
CA TYR A 144 9.46 13.64 1.83
C TYR A 144 10.10 13.56 0.43
N HIS A 145 10.72 14.65 -0.04
CA HIS A 145 11.50 14.61 -1.28
C HIS A 145 12.64 13.58 -1.17
N ASN A 146 13.37 13.57 -0.06
CA ASN A 146 14.46 12.61 0.18
C ASN A 146 13.93 11.17 0.28
N TYR A 147 12.79 10.93 0.94
CA TYR A 147 12.17 9.60 0.96
C TYR A 147 11.80 9.13 -0.44
N PHE A 148 11.18 9.97 -1.24
CA PHE A 148 10.80 9.62 -2.60
C PHE A 148 12.00 9.46 -3.54
N GLN A 149 13.08 10.22 -3.34
CA GLN A 149 14.34 9.99 -4.05
C GLN A 149 14.91 8.61 -3.73
N ARG A 150 14.94 8.21 -2.45
CA ARG A 150 15.41 6.86 -2.07
C ARG A 150 14.57 5.77 -2.74
N ILE A 151 13.23 5.90 -2.72
CA ILE A 151 12.35 4.97 -3.42
C ILE A 151 12.70 4.95 -4.91
N TYR A 152 12.81 6.12 -5.55
CA TYR A 152 13.13 6.21 -6.97
C TYR A 152 14.46 5.53 -7.30
N HIS A 153 15.50 5.77 -6.50
CA HIS A 153 16.82 5.18 -6.72
C HIS A 153 16.86 3.67 -6.44
N SER A 154 16.05 3.16 -5.51
CA SER A 154 15.96 1.72 -5.24
C SER A 154 15.19 0.94 -6.31
N MET A 155 14.42 1.59 -7.17
CA MET A 155 13.63 0.92 -8.22
C MET A 155 14.43 0.63 -9.48
N SER A 156 14.03 -0.42 -10.18
CA SER A 156 14.43 -0.72 -11.57
C SER A 156 13.89 0.33 -12.54
N GLN A 157 14.50 0.46 -13.71
CA GLN A 157 13.91 1.27 -14.80
C GLN A 157 12.54 0.69 -15.18
N ASP A 158 11.57 1.56 -15.48
CA ASP A 158 10.17 1.22 -15.76
C ASP A 158 9.43 0.52 -14.60
N GLY A 159 9.97 0.61 -13.38
CA GLY A 159 9.37 0.05 -12.17
C GLY A 159 8.04 0.73 -11.81
N ASP A 160 7.18 -0.01 -11.11
CA ASP A 160 5.85 0.40 -10.70
C ASP A 160 5.82 0.82 -9.22
N LEU A 161 5.43 2.06 -8.92
CA LEU A 161 5.12 2.51 -7.57
C LEU A 161 3.61 2.54 -7.37
N ILE A 162 3.13 1.82 -6.35
CA ILE A 162 1.72 1.75 -5.99
C ILE A 162 1.54 2.31 -4.58
N ILE A 163 0.75 3.34 -4.45
CA ILE A 163 0.34 3.92 -3.17
C ILE A 163 -1.17 3.81 -3.05
N THR A 164 -1.66 3.27 -1.95
CA THR A 164 -3.08 3.35 -1.60
C THR A 164 -3.23 4.04 -0.27
N ASP A 165 -4.18 4.95 -0.17
CA ASP A 165 -4.47 5.67 1.06
C ASP A 165 -5.87 6.30 1.00
N THR A 166 -6.22 7.04 2.04
CA THR A 166 -7.41 7.88 2.14
C THR A 166 -7.00 9.34 1.92
N SER A 167 -7.75 10.09 1.12
CA SER A 167 -7.50 11.51 0.94
C SER A 167 -8.14 12.33 2.05
N LYS A 168 -7.40 13.29 2.64
CA LYS A 168 -7.96 14.28 3.59
C LYS A 168 -9.04 15.16 2.98
N TYR A 169 -9.06 15.31 1.66
CA TYR A 169 -10.15 16.01 0.96
C TYR A 169 -11.37 15.11 0.92
N ASN A 170 -12.25 15.34 1.93
CA ASN A 170 -13.47 14.57 2.17
C ASN A 170 -14.56 15.52 2.69
N PHE A 171 -15.80 15.30 2.27
CA PHE A 171 -16.96 16.11 2.65
C PHE A 171 -17.13 16.24 4.17
N PHE A 172 -17.00 15.13 4.89
CA PHE A 172 -17.15 15.14 6.36
C PHE A 172 -16.01 15.89 7.03
N ASN A 173 -14.78 15.74 6.53
CA ASN A 173 -13.63 16.50 7.03
C ASN A 173 -13.81 18.00 6.77
N PHE A 174 -14.26 18.38 5.58
CA PHE A 174 -14.53 19.78 5.24
C PHE A 174 -15.56 20.44 6.17
N LEU A 175 -16.58 19.69 6.59
CA LEU A 175 -17.60 20.16 7.52
C LEU A 175 -17.24 19.94 9.00
N CYS A 176 -16.04 19.47 9.32
CA CYS A 176 -15.60 19.09 10.68
C CYS A 176 -16.56 18.07 11.35
N LEU A 177 -17.16 17.18 10.53
CA LEU A 177 -18.08 16.13 10.98
C LEU A 177 -17.39 14.77 11.05
N LYS A 178 -17.84 13.93 11.97
CA LYS A 178 -17.42 12.53 12.04
C LYS A 178 -17.92 11.76 10.82
N ASN A 179 -17.00 11.12 10.09
CA ASN A 179 -17.35 10.34 8.91
C ASN A 179 -17.92 8.96 9.31
N PRO A 180 -19.17 8.63 8.96
CA PRO A 180 -19.79 7.34 9.33
C PRO A 180 -19.21 6.14 8.58
N PHE A 181 -18.53 6.37 7.44
CA PHE A 181 -17.90 5.31 6.61
C PHE A 181 -16.52 4.92 7.12
N VAL A 182 -15.79 5.86 7.76
CA VAL A 182 -14.43 5.70 8.31
C VAL A 182 -14.31 6.44 9.65
N PRO A 183 -15.00 5.97 10.69
CA PRO A 183 -15.23 6.74 11.93
C PRO A 183 -13.98 6.94 12.80
N THR A 184 -12.89 6.25 12.50
CA THR A 184 -11.62 6.32 13.25
C THR A 184 -10.50 7.01 12.47
N ILE A 185 -10.82 7.65 11.34
CA ILE A 185 -9.82 8.33 10.51
C ILE A 185 -9.33 9.61 11.20
N GLU A 186 -8.02 9.82 11.13
CA GLU A 186 -7.33 11.05 11.55
C GLU A 186 -6.93 11.81 10.28
N TRP A 187 -7.84 12.65 9.77
CA TRP A 187 -7.72 13.28 8.46
C TRP A 187 -6.42 14.06 8.23
N GLU A 188 -5.90 14.69 9.27
CA GLU A 188 -4.66 15.48 9.23
C GLU A 188 -3.43 14.66 8.84
N LYS A 189 -3.43 13.37 9.16
CA LYS A 189 -2.35 12.44 8.83
C LYS A 189 -2.37 11.97 7.38
N HIS A 190 -3.34 12.40 6.58
CA HIS A 190 -3.51 11.93 5.21
C HIS A 190 -3.30 13.06 4.19
N GLN A 191 -2.81 12.69 3.00
CA GLN A 191 -2.68 13.62 1.89
C GLN A 191 -3.49 13.13 0.68
N SER A 192 -3.81 14.05 -0.22
CA SER A 192 -4.52 13.66 -1.45
C SER A 192 -3.57 12.97 -2.44
N PRO A 193 -4.10 12.14 -3.36
CA PRO A 193 -3.28 11.54 -4.41
C PRO A 193 -2.61 12.59 -5.31
N TYR A 194 -3.19 13.76 -5.42
CA TYR A 194 -2.62 14.88 -6.20
C TYR A 194 -1.41 15.48 -5.49
N VAL A 195 -1.43 15.58 -4.16
CA VAL A 195 -0.29 16.05 -3.35
C VAL A 195 0.84 15.03 -3.46
N TRP A 196 0.57 13.75 -3.24
CA TRP A 196 1.58 12.69 -3.41
C TRP A 196 2.19 12.70 -4.81
N SER A 197 1.35 12.74 -5.85
CA SER A 197 1.82 12.80 -7.24
C SER A 197 2.67 14.04 -7.52
N LYS A 198 2.33 15.21 -6.98
CA LYS A 198 3.10 16.44 -7.13
C LYS A 198 4.54 16.27 -6.62
N TYR A 199 4.72 15.66 -5.43
CA TYR A 199 6.06 15.45 -4.86
C TYR A 199 6.80 14.30 -5.55
N LEU A 200 6.14 13.23 -5.95
CA LEU A 200 6.71 12.15 -6.71
C LEU A 200 7.23 12.62 -8.09
N LYS A 201 6.49 13.48 -8.76
CA LYS A 201 6.95 14.09 -10.04
C LYS A 201 8.22 14.94 -9.89
N LYS A 202 8.43 15.58 -8.74
CA LYS A 202 9.67 16.32 -8.46
C LYS A 202 10.91 15.41 -8.45
N VAL A 203 10.75 14.14 -8.14
CA VAL A 203 11.80 13.12 -8.19
C VAL A 203 11.74 12.23 -9.43
N LYS A 204 11.07 12.71 -10.49
CA LYS A 204 11.00 12.14 -11.85
C LYS A 204 10.07 10.93 -12.04
N PHE A 205 9.22 10.58 -11.06
CA PHE A 205 8.14 9.64 -11.35
C PHE A 205 7.19 10.20 -12.41
N SER A 206 6.69 9.32 -13.27
CA SER A 206 5.87 9.65 -14.43
C SER A 206 4.59 8.81 -14.50
N ASN A 207 3.81 8.93 -15.58
CA ASN A 207 2.67 8.08 -15.91
C ASN A 207 1.66 7.94 -14.77
N GLN A 208 1.28 9.08 -14.16
CA GLN A 208 0.31 9.12 -13.07
C GLN A 208 -1.03 8.49 -13.46
N ASN A 209 -1.47 7.51 -12.68
CA ASN A 209 -2.81 6.95 -12.75
C ASN A 209 -3.45 6.96 -11.36
N ILE A 210 -4.53 7.70 -11.19
CA ILE A 210 -5.31 7.77 -9.95
C ILE A 210 -6.62 7.02 -10.16
N GLN A 211 -6.86 6.02 -9.32
CA GLN A 211 -8.10 5.25 -9.28
C GLN A 211 -8.78 5.47 -7.93
N TRP A 212 -9.98 5.99 -7.95
CA TRP A 212 -10.84 6.08 -6.79
C TRP A 212 -11.56 4.75 -6.57
N THR A 213 -11.64 4.29 -5.31
CA THR A 213 -12.10 2.94 -5.02
C THR A 213 -13.24 2.95 -4.01
N ALA A 214 -14.45 2.65 -4.47
CA ALA A 214 -15.61 2.51 -3.62
C ALA A 214 -15.49 1.27 -2.71
N PRO A 215 -16.19 1.23 -1.56
CA PRO A 215 -16.14 0.10 -0.64
C PRO A 215 -16.44 -1.23 -1.33
N MET A 216 -15.66 -2.28 -1.03
CA MET A 216 -15.77 -3.61 -1.65
C MET A 216 -17.16 -4.26 -1.52
N LYS A 217 -17.97 -3.83 -0.57
CA LYS A 217 -19.37 -4.27 -0.47
C LYS A 217 -20.20 -3.86 -1.69
N LEU A 218 -19.81 -2.77 -2.35
CA LEU A 218 -20.48 -2.18 -3.52
C LEU A 218 -19.82 -2.56 -4.84
N LYS A 219 -19.00 -3.61 -4.89
CA LYS A 219 -18.19 -3.96 -6.07
C LYS A 219 -18.99 -4.09 -7.37
N LYS A 220 -20.25 -4.55 -7.30
CA LYS A 220 -21.12 -4.64 -8.47
C LYS A 220 -21.46 -3.27 -9.10
N LEU A 221 -21.31 -2.20 -8.32
CA LEU A 221 -21.57 -0.82 -8.73
C LEU A 221 -20.28 -0.02 -8.93
N HIS A 222 -19.11 -0.66 -8.87
CA HIS A 222 -17.83 0.05 -9.01
C HIS A 222 -17.69 0.80 -10.33
N PHE A 223 -18.33 0.33 -11.40
CA PHE A 223 -18.34 1.01 -12.70
C PHE A 223 -19.02 2.39 -12.65
N ILE A 224 -19.91 2.63 -11.67
CA ILE A 224 -20.53 3.93 -11.43
C ILE A 224 -19.89 4.65 -10.25
N LEU A 225 -19.60 3.93 -9.16
CA LEU A 225 -19.22 4.53 -7.88
C LEU A 225 -17.72 4.82 -7.74
N ASN A 226 -16.86 4.23 -8.57
CA ASN A 226 -15.42 4.51 -8.56
C ASN A 226 -15.10 5.85 -9.23
N ASN A 227 -15.64 6.94 -8.67
CA ASN A 227 -15.39 8.29 -9.12
C ASN A 227 -15.12 9.24 -7.95
N VAL A 228 -14.50 10.38 -8.25
CA VAL A 228 -14.06 11.33 -7.23
C VAL A 228 -15.20 11.90 -6.41
N ILE A 229 -16.38 12.15 -7.03
CA ILE A 229 -17.52 12.79 -6.34
C ILE A 229 -18.08 11.84 -5.27
N PHE A 230 -18.36 10.57 -5.65
CA PHE A 230 -18.86 9.58 -4.69
C PHE A 230 -17.86 9.33 -3.57
N LEU A 231 -16.56 9.25 -3.89
CA LEU A 231 -15.53 8.99 -2.88
C LEU A 231 -15.31 10.21 -1.98
N TYR A 232 -15.38 11.43 -2.50
CA TYR A 232 -15.36 12.65 -1.69
C TYR A 232 -16.48 12.66 -0.65
N MET A 233 -17.68 12.22 -1.03
CA MET A 233 -18.85 12.12 -0.15
C MET A 233 -18.82 10.92 0.81
N THR A 234 -17.88 10.00 0.66
CA THR A 234 -17.82 8.77 1.46
C THR A 234 -16.44 8.55 2.09
N THR A 235 -15.64 7.64 1.53
CA THR A 235 -14.39 7.16 2.14
C THR A 235 -13.13 7.86 1.65
N SER A 236 -13.17 8.55 0.53
CA SER A 236 -12.02 9.16 -0.16
C SER A 236 -10.84 8.21 -0.41
N LEU A 237 -11.10 6.90 -0.56
CA LEU A 237 -10.07 5.90 -0.82
C LEU A 237 -9.56 6.03 -2.26
N PHE A 238 -8.24 5.98 -2.41
CA PHE A 238 -7.59 6.03 -3.72
C PHE A 238 -6.47 5.01 -3.85
N ARG A 239 -6.15 4.70 -5.09
CA ARG A 239 -4.91 4.09 -5.53
C ARG A 239 -4.20 5.04 -6.49
N LEU A 240 -2.98 5.40 -6.15
CA LEU A 240 -2.06 6.13 -7.02
C LEU A 240 -1.03 5.15 -7.57
N HIS A 241 -0.91 5.07 -8.88
CA HIS A 241 0.12 4.30 -9.56
C HIS A 241 0.98 5.25 -10.38
N MET A 242 2.29 5.10 -10.29
CA MET A 242 3.28 5.88 -11.04
C MET A 242 4.41 4.99 -11.53
N LYS A 243 5.08 5.41 -12.59
CA LYS A 243 6.26 4.75 -13.17
C LYS A 243 7.55 5.50 -12.82
N LYS A 244 8.62 4.74 -12.64
CA LYS A 244 9.98 5.29 -12.63
C LYS A 244 10.39 5.68 -14.03
#